data_08aefb10a4fdf1c6dfeafb6dd8a2584b
#
_entry.id   08aefb10a4fdf1c6dfeafb6dd8a2584b
#
_cell.length_a   1.000
_cell.length_b   1.000
_cell.length_c   1.000
_cell.angle_alpha   90.00
_cell.angle_beta   90.00
_cell.angle_gamma   90.00
#
_symmetry.space_group_name_H-M   'P 1'
#
loop_
_entity.id
_entity.type
_entity.pdbx_description
1 polymer ?
#
loop_
_entity_poly.entity_id
_entity_poly.type
_entity_poly.pdbx_seq_one_letter_code
_entity_poly.pdbx_strand_id
1 'polypeptide(L)'
;MVCCSLPVRAQEEIIEHEGNKYTIHVEQLNPDAEMTLLDVLHFCPELMSSDGKTLTATYLLSVDDIMLSVDYEPLLGGIKACDLSEVTVCTYGAVNNAMDGTTGSIDLKFKEGKGLTGKVSLSGSTYGSGQLYADIANGGENVTVRGFAQGNLLYGQVDPSQGSRITSRKGVENAMAFIDWQATENDLLKLKLSQGYEEHKDHVHDDDDESDVVRQRWGELVATYERTLNEQEAGLYFETGLNYANSTIAQLDEQTVVPWWIAECSFPFLQQSLWLTAGYEGGYTNLWYQGLRREQNLYNDLYVMLDFKKGPWIISVGDRFRHNTFWDKHYDEDVSSLWSHNRNDHALHASVGYRKGRHFVQGIFSRSFFNPLASDFHAYPGNGSYRHTTEYKTNLAWRSEARYTYQTDQLQAIGSVTHMLLSDLLTPNESLISLGTSVTWHQGDFRLTAGANVHHHHISYDDPVNATFFTLKLAPILLLGKGFRLSSVLIYNSKNDVIYQDAHLYASVKMGKDLGKRCHLFADFHDIAGQQDGAQFLLLQSFKNRALTIGISYYPWR
;
A
#
# COMPACT_ATOMS: atom_id res chain seq x y z
N MET A 1 -43.26 -21.18 30.24
CA MET A 1 -42.41 -20.06 29.84
C MET A 1 -41.15 -20.66 29.22
N VAL A 2 -41.11 -20.82 27.91
CA VAL A 2 -39.96 -21.34 27.17
C VAL A 2 -39.15 -20.12 26.74
N CYS A 3 -38.03 -19.86 27.45
CA CYS A 3 -37.04 -18.89 27.00
C CYS A 3 -36.31 -19.49 25.79
N CYS A 4 -36.71 -19.11 24.59
CA CYS A 4 -35.88 -19.30 23.42
C CYS A 4 -34.64 -18.40 23.57
N SER A 5 -33.56 -18.96 24.09
CA SER A 5 -32.22 -18.37 23.91
C SER A 5 -31.86 -18.51 22.43
N LEU A 6 -32.08 -17.45 21.66
CA LEU A 6 -31.44 -17.31 20.38
C LEU A 6 -29.93 -17.42 20.61
N PRO A 7 -29.19 -18.25 19.87
CA PRO A 7 -27.74 -18.21 19.94
C PRO A 7 -27.32 -16.80 19.54
N VAL A 8 -26.77 -16.06 20.48
CA VAL A 8 -25.99 -14.87 20.18
C VAL A 8 -24.80 -15.38 19.37
N ARG A 9 -24.88 -15.33 18.04
CA ARG A 9 -23.69 -15.44 17.20
C ARG A 9 -22.74 -14.37 17.74
N ALA A 10 -21.59 -14.78 18.24
CA ALA A 10 -20.51 -13.87 18.49
C ALA A 10 -20.36 -13.03 17.21
N GLN A 11 -20.62 -11.75 17.30
CA GLN A 11 -20.48 -10.85 16.18
C GLN A 11 -18.98 -10.72 15.96
N GLU A 12 -18.47 -11.31 14.89
CA GLU A 12 -17.05 -11.27 14.55
C GLU A 12 -16.60 -9.81 14.44
N GLU A 13 -15.41 -9.51 14.92
CA GLU A 13 -14.88 -8.15 14.95
C GLU A 13 -14.60 -7.68 13.52
N ILE A 14 -14.95 -6.44 13.20
CA ILE A 14 -14.68 -5.85 11.87
C ILE A 14 -13.19 -5.63 11.67
N ILE A 15 -12.50 -5.22 12.74
CA ILE A 15 -11.05 -4.99 12.73
C ILE A 15 -10.48 -5.76 13.90
N GLU A 16 -9.66 -6.75 13.59
CA GLU A 16 -8.84 -7.43 14.57
C GLU A 16 -7.47 -6.75 14.63
N HIS A 17 -6.98 -6.52 15.84
CA HIS A 17 -5.68 -5.91 16.04
C HIS A 17 -4.79 -6.83 16.88
N GLU A 18 -3.71 -7.30 16.29
CA GLU A 18 -2.73 -8.12 16.96
C GLU A 18 -1.30 -7.61 16.67
N GLY A 19 -0.65 -7.11 17.70
CA GLY A 19 0.68 -6.55 17.53
C GLY A 19 0.70 -5.30 16.64
N ASN A 20 1.50 -5.34 15.60
CA ASN A 20 1.59 -4.31 14.56
C ASN A 20 0.65 -4.59 13.37
N LYS A 21 -0.16 -5.63 13.46
CA LYS A 21 -1.01 -6.13 12.40
C LYS A 21 -2.47 -5.74 12.66
N TYR A 22 -3.13 -5.17 11.67
CA TYR A 22 -4.58 -4.98 11.59
C TYR A 22 -5.14 -5.94 10.56
N THR A 23 -6.14 -6.70 10.95
CA THR A 23 -6.90 -7.53 10.03
C THR A 23 -8.30 -6.93 9.90
N ILE A 24 -8.65 -6.46 8.71
CA ILE A 24 -9.96 -5.90 8.41
C ILE A 24 -10.77 -6.99 7.71
N HIS A 25 -11.79 -7.51 8.38
CA HIS A 25 -12.72 -8.47 7.81
C HIS A 25 -13.71 -7.77 6.89
N VAL A 26 -13.36 -7.68 5.61
CA VAL A 26 -14.06 -6.84 4.62
C VAL A 26 -15.51 -7.30 4.42
N GLU A 27 -15.77 -8.58 4.52
CA GLU A 27 -17.13 -9.12 4.41
C GLU A 27 -18.09 -8.56 5.45
N GLN A 28 -17.58 -8.29 6.67
CA GLN A 28 -18.37 -7.72 7.75
C GLN A 28 -18.64 -6.22 7.57
N LEU A 29 -17.84 -5.55 6.75
CA LEU A 29 -18.15 -4.18 6.31
C LEU A 29 -19.38 -4.14 5.42
N ASN A 30 -19.84 -5.28 4.89
CA ASN A 30 -20.89 -5.37 3.92
C ASN A 30 -20.67 -4.36 2.77
N PRO A 31 -19.53 -4.49 2.05
CA PRO A 31 -19.13 -3.52 1.04
C PRO A 31 -20.14 -3.49 -0.11
N ASP A 32 -20.41 -2.30 -0.63
CA ASP A 32 -21.10 -2.20 -1.90
C ASP A 32 -20.17 -2.50 -3.08
N ALA A 33 -20.74 -2.53 -4.28
CA ALA A 33 -20.01 -2.84 -5.50
C ALA A 33 -18.90 -1.84 -5.85
N GLU A 34 -18.96 -0.64 -5.30
CA GLU A 34 -18.08 0.46 -5.65
C GLU A 34 -17.13 0.88 -4.53
N MET A 35 -17.29 0.31 -3.35
CA MET A 35 -16.30 0.47 -2.30
C MET A 35 -14.96 -0.09 -2.78
N THR A 36 -13.93 0.73 -2.75
CA THR A 36 -12.59 0.38 -3.19
C THR A 36 -11.73 -0.09 -2.02
N LEU A 37 -10.57 -0.68 -2.32
CA LEU A 37 -9.55 -0.96 -1.31
C LEU A 37 -9.18 0.30 -0.54
N LEU A 38 -9.03 1.44 -1.22
CA LEU A 38 -8.75 2.72 -0.58
C LEU A 38 -9.80 3.08 0.47
N ASP A 39 -11.09 2.85 0.17
CA ASP A 39 -12.17 3.08 1.14
C ASP A 39 -12.06 2.16 2.37
N VAL A 40 -11.58 0.91 2.19
CA VAL A 40 -11.31 -0.01 3.29
C VAL A 40 -10.15 0.48 4.15
N LEU A 41 -9.07 0.94 3.53
CA LEU A 41 -7.89 1.45 4.24
C LEU A 41 -8.21 2.72 5.06
N HIS A 42 -9.28 3.43 4.74
CA HIS A 42 -9.77 4.51 5.58
C HIS A 42 -10.19 4.07 6.98
N PHE A 43 -10.39 2.79 7.24
CA PHE A 43 -10.60 2.27 8.59
C PHE A 43 -9.31 2.24 9.43
N CYS A 44 -8.15 2.36 8.81
CA CYS A 44 -6.85 2.54 9.45
C CYS A 44 -6.37 3.99 9.26
N PRO A 45 -6.80 4.95 10.11
CA PRO A 45 -6.57 6.39 9.88
C PRO A 45 -5.10 6.77 9.75
N GLU A 46 -4.21 6.01 10.36
CA GLU A 46 -2.76 6.23 10.33
C GLU A 46 -2.11 5.94 8.97
N LEU A 47 -2.81 5.22 8.08
CA LEU A 47 -2.29 4.87 6.76
C LEU A 47 -2.50 5.96 5.72
N MET A 48 -3.50 6.81 5.93
CA MET A 48 -3.97 7.73 4.90
C MET A 48 -3.23 9.04 4.95
N SER A 49 -2.78 9.50 3.79
CA SER A 49 -2.21 10.82 3.63
C SER A 49 -3.28 11.92 3.71
N SER A 50 -2.81 13.13 3.67
CA SER A 50 -3.62 14.34 3.78
C SER A 50 -4.64 14.53 2.64
N ASP A 51 -4.37 13.98 1.47
CA ASP A 51 -5.25 14.08 0.31
C ASP A 51 -6.40 13.07 0.31
N GLY A 52 -6.37 12.10 1.25
CA GLY A 52 -7.36 11.03 1.33
C GLY A 52 -7.32 10.03 0.17
N LYS A 53 -6.30 10.09 -0.68
CA LYS A 53 -6.16 9.26 -1.89
C LYS A 53 -4.89 8.43 -1.89
N THR A 54 -3.86 8.90 -1.22
CA THR A 54 -2.56 8.23 -1.13
C THR A 54 -2.30 7.71 0.28
N LEU A 55 -1.31 6.84 0.42
CA LEU A 55 -0.86 6.36 1.72
C LEU A 55 0.20 7.31 2.30
N THR A 56 0.29 7.38 3.61
CA THR A 56 1.27 8.24 4.32
C THR A 56 2.72 7.81 4.11
N ALA A 57 2.93 6.59 3.63
CA ALA A 57 4.24 6.02 3.43
C ALA A 57 4.16 4.90 2.38
N THR A 58 5.31 4.44 1.92
CA THR A 58 5.39 3.31 1.00
C THR A 58 5.09 2.01 1.74
N TYR A 59 4.09 1.27 1.28
CA TYR A 59 3.73 -0.06 1.75
C TYR A 59 3.99 -1.08 0.66
N LEU A 60 4.45 -2.27 1.04
CA LEU A 60 4.41 -3.42 0.15
C LEU A 60 2.96 -3.87 0.01
N LEU A 61 2.50 -4.05 -1.20
CA LEU A 61 1.19 -4.62 -1.48
C LEU A 61 1.37 -6.07 -1.88
N SER A 62 0.65 -6.98 -1.23
CA SER A 62 0.54 -8.38 -1.64
C SER A 62 -0.91 -8.77 -1.89
N VAL A 63 -1.10 -9.80 -2.69
CA VAL A 63 -2.41 -10.40 -2.97
C VAL A 63 -2.29 -11.89 -2.73
N ASP A 64 -3.06 -12.41 -1.78
CA ASP A 64 -3.01 -13.80 -1.35
C ASP A 64 -1.56 -14.25 -1.03
N ASP A 65 -0.86 -13.43 -0.24
CA ASP A 65 0.56 -13.57 0.14
C ASP A 65 1.59 -13.42 -1.01
N ILE A 66 1.15 -13.16 -2.24
CA ILE A 66 2.05 -12.92 -3.38
C ILE A 66 2.32 -11.42 -3.52
N MET A 67 3.58 -11.01 -3.38
CA MET A 67 3.99 -9.62 -3.45
C MET A 67 3.74 -9.01 -4.84
N LEU A 68 3.29 -7.75 -4.86
CA LEU A 68 3.19 -6.92 -6.05
C LEU A 68 4.37 -5.95 -6.09
N SER A 69 5.16 -6.02 -7.14
CA SER A 69 6.35 -5.17 -7.32
C SER A 69 6.08 -3.90 -8.13
N VAL A 70 4.82 -3.62 -8.42
CA VAL A 70 4.39 -2.51 -9.27
C VAL A 70 3.89 -1.32 -8.46
N ASP A 71 3.87 -0.15 -9.10
CA ASP A 71 3.18 1.01 -8.57
C ASP A 71 1.72 0.66 -8.27
N TYR A 72 1.38 0.57 -6.99
CA TYR A 72 0.09 0.11 -6.51
C TYR A 72 -0.95 1.23 -6.39
N GLU A 73 -0.57 2.49 -6.49
CA GLU A 73 -1.51 3.61 -6.37
C GLU A 73 -2.74 3.47 -7.29
N PRO A 74 -2.59 3.12 -8.58
CA PRO A 74 -3.74 2.88 -9.43
C PRO A 74 -4.59 1.70 -8.97
N LEU A 75 -3.98 0.71 -8.30
CA LEU A 75 -4.68 -0.48 -7.82
C LEU A 75 -5.53 -0.20 -6.59
N LEU A 76 -5.10 0.69 -5.68
CA LEU A 76 -5.86 1.05 -4.47
C LEU A 76 -7.26 1.57 -4.81
N GLY A 77 -7.38 2.37 -5.86
CA GLY A 77 -8.66 2.87 -6.36
C GLY A 77 -9.42 1.90 -7.27
N GLY A 78 -8.72 0.88 -7.79
CA GLY A 78 -9.26 -0.09 -8.76
C GLY A 78 -9.84 -1.34 -8.11
N ILE A 79 -9.14 -1.94 -7.15
CA ILE A 79 -9.59 -3.15 -6.47
C ILE A 79 -10.85 -2.85 -5.67
N LYS A 80 -11.90 -3.64 -5.89
CA LYS A 80 -13.17 -3.45 -5.21
C LYS A 80 -13.26 -4.26 -3.93
N ALA A 81 -13.67 -3.60 -2.86
CA ALA A 81 -13.80 -4.22 -1.54
C ALA A 81 -14.77 -5.42 -1.52
N CYS A 82 -15.79 -5.41 -2.36
CA CYS A 82 -16.74 -6.52 -2.44
C CYS A 82 -16.11 -7.83 -2.94
N ASP A 83 -14.94 -7.77 -3.57
CA ASP A 83 -14.19 -8.93 -4.07
C ASP A 83 -13.20 -9.46 -3.04
N LEU A 84 -12.97 -8.71 -1.94
CA LEU A 84 -12.05 -9.05 -0.86
C LEU A 84 -12.78 -9.72 0.32
N SER A 85 -12.17 -10.73 0.92
CA SER A 85 -12.58 -11.30 2.21
C SER A 85 -11.92 -10.56 3.36
N GLU A 86 -10.64 -10.25 3.22
CA GLU A 86 -9.79 -9.71 4.28
C GLU A 86 -8.76 -8.74 3.70
N VAL A 87 -8.42 -7.72 4.47
CA VAL A 87 -7.27 -6.86 4.24
C VAL A 87 -6.44 -6.84 5.51
N THR A 88 -5.22 -7.33 5.41
CA THR A 88 -4.26 -7.30 6.51
C THR A 88 -3.29 -6.15 6.30
N VAL A 89 -3.14 -5.30 7.29
CA VAL A 89 -2.19 -4.19 7.28
C VAL A 89 -1.17 -4.39 8.39
N CYS A 90 0.09 -4.46 8.00
CA CYS A 90 1.21 -4.44 8.93
C CYS A 90 1.83 -3.05 8.89
N THR A 91 1.69 -2.26 9.96
CA THR A 91 2.13 -0.85 9.98
C THR A 91 3.65 -0.69 10.11
N TYR A 92 4.37 -1.74 10.41
CA TYR A 92 5.84 -1.78 10.42
C TYR A 92 6.29 -3.05 9.76
N GLY A 93 7.33 -2.99 8.94
CA GLY A 93 7.91 -4.17 8.35
C GLY A 93 8.24 -5.19 9.41
N ALA A 94 7.52 -6.31 9.42
CA ALA A 94 8.07 -7.50 10.00
C ALA A 94 9.39 -7.79 9.28
N VAL A 95 10.34 -8.41 9.94
CA VAL A 95 11.67 -8.66 9.37
C VAL A 95 11.62 -9.41 8.04
N ASN A 96 10.61 -10.27 7.86
CA ASN A 96 10.33 -10.94 6.59
C ASN A 96 9.85 -10.00 5.48
N ASN A 97 9.28 -8.84 5.82
CA ASN A 97 8.75 -7.84 4.88
C ASN A 97 9.57 -6.55 4.84
N ALA A 98 10.73 -6.49 5.47
CA ALA A 98 11.59 -5.30 5.53
C ALA A 98 12.34 -5.08 4.21
N MET A 99 11.59 -5.07 3.08
CA MET A 99 12.17 -4.73 1.78
C MET A 99 12.23 -3.21 1.61
N ASP A 100 13.35 -2.76 1.14
CA ASP A 100 13.62 -1.47 0.46
C ASP A 100 12.81 -0.25 0.94
N GLY A 101 12.93 0.07 2.24
CA GLY A 101 12.39 1.32 2.75
C GLY A 101 10.87 1.35 2.97
N THR A 102 10.22 0.22 2.89
CA THR A 102 8.80 0.16 3.21
C THR A 102 8.57 0.33 4.70
N THR A 103 7.56 1.09 5.05
CA THR A 103 7.15 1.26 6.45
C THR A 103 6.24 0.13 6.92
N GLY A 104 5.71 -0.66 6.01
CA GLY A 104 4.84 -1.78 6.32
C GLY A 104 4.40 -2.56 5.07
N SER A 105 3.41 -3.44 5.25
CA SER A 105 2.80 -4.21 4.18
C SER A 105 1.28 -4.20 4.25
N ILE A 106 0.64 -4.36 3.11
CA ILE A 106 -0.81 -4.53 2.96
C ILE A 106 -1.02 -5.82 2.19
N ASP A 107 -1.61 -6.81 2.82
CA ASP A 107 -1.97 -8.06 2.18
C ASP A 107 -3.48 -8.15 1.94
N LEU A 108 -3.86 -8.53 0.74
CA LEU A 108 -5.23 -8.62 0.27
C LEU A 108 -5.60 -10.07 0.07
N LYS A 109 -6.64 -10.54 0.74
CA LYS A 109 -7.24 -11.85 0.46
C LYS A 109 -8.52 -11.67 -0.32
N PHE A 110 -8.57 -12.30 -1.48
CA PHE A 110 -9.80 -12.36 -2.27
C PHE A 110 -10.77 -13.38 -1.67
N LYS A 111 -12.06 -13.17 -1.95
CA LYS A 111 -13.10 -14.13 -1.59
C LYS A 111 -12.91 -15.44 -2.33
N GLU A 112 -12.92 -16.53 -1.61
CA GLU A 112 -13.03 -17.84 -2.21
C GLU A 112 -14.48 -18.07 -2.67
N GLY A 113 -14.70 -18.02 -3.96
CA GLY A 113 -16.01 -18.29 -4.58
C GLY A 113 -16.09 -19.73 -5.08
N LYS A 114 -17.15 -20.47 -4.76
CA LYS A 114 -17.45 -21.74 -5.44
C LYS A 114 -18.22 -21.46 -6.72
N GLY A 115 -17.70 -21.97 -7.85
CA GLY A 115 -18.30 -21.76 -9.17
C GLY A 115 -17.93 -20.42 -9.82
N LEU A 116 -18.64 -20.10 -10.89
CA LEU A 116 -18.38 -18.90 -11.69
C LEU A 116 -19.01 -17.66 -11.06
N THR A 117 -18.20 -16.66 -10.79
CA THR A 117 -18.63 -15.32 -10.35
C THR A 117 -18.02 -14.26 -11.25
N GLY A 118 -18.60 -13.07 -11.27
CA GLY A 118 -18.00 -11.98 -12.02
C GLY A 118 -18.79 -10.68 -11.92
N LYS A 119 -18.10 -9.59 -12.23
CA LYS A 119 -18.62 -8.25 -12.19
C LYS A 119 -18.03 -7.41 -13.32
N VAL A 120 -18.83 -6.50 -13.86
CA VAL A 120 -18.39 -5.43 -14.76
C VAL A 120 -18.91 -4.11 -14.21
N SER A 121 -18.03 -3.12 -14.08
CA SER A 121 -18.39 -1.77 -13.64
C SER A 121 -17.95 -0.75 -14.68
N LEU A 122 -18.79 0.25 -14.89
CA LEU A 122 -18.50 1.41 -15.74
C LEU A 122 -18.86 2.68 -14.99
N SER A 123 -17.96 3.64 -14.97
CA SER A 123 -18.21 4.96 -14.39
C SER A 123 -17.66 6.09 -15.25
N GLY A 124 -18.22 7.28 -15.04
CA GLY A 124 -17.77 8.51 -15.68
C GLY A 124 -17.92 9.70 -14.75
N SER A 125 -17.05 10.69 -14.89
CA SER A 125 -17.04 11.90 -14.08
C SER A 125 -17.37 13.16 -14.88
N THR A 126 -17.71 14.23 -14.17
CA THR A 126 -18.01 15.55 -14.75
C THR A 126 -16.84 16.17 -15.52
N TYR A 127 -15.61 15.68 -15.32
CA TYR A 127 -14.43 16.17 -16.06
C TYR A 127 -14.00 15.27 -17.21
N GLY A 128 -14.86 14.33 -17.62
CA GLY A 128 -14.56 13.42 -18.72
C GLY A 128 -13.67 12.23 -18.30
N SER A 129 -13.33 12.10 -17.04
CA SER A 129 -12.67 10.90 -16.52
C SER A 129 -13.63 9.71 -16.56
N GLY A 130 -13.09 8.53 -16.83
CA GLY A 130 -13.87 7.30 -16.88
C GLY A 130 -13.10 6.10 -16.35
N GLN A 131 -13.83 5.12 -15.87
CA GLN A 131 -13.27 3.86 -15.39
C GLN A 131 -14.10 2.69 -15.92
N LEU A 132 -13.40 1.69 -16.42
CA LEU A 132 -13.94 0.35 -16.70
C LEU A 132 -13.22 -0.64 -15.78
N TYR A 133 -13.99 -1.50 -15.13
CA TYR A 133 -13.48 -2.59 -14.31
C TYR A 133 -14.23 -3.87 -14.65
N ALA A 134 -13.50 -4.98 -14.76
CA ALA A 134 -14.06 -6.31 -14.91
C ALA A 134 -13.31 -7.29 -14.02
N ASP A 135 -14.05 -8.12 -13.30
CA ASP A 135 -13.55 -9.24 -12.50
C ASP A 135 -14.30 -10.51 -12.90
N ILE A 136 -13.58 -11.62 -12.95
CA ILE A 136 -14.12 -12.96 -13.16
C ILE A 136 -13.35 -13.95 -12.31
N ALA A 137 -14.06 -14.80 -11.58
CA ALA A 137 -13.46 -15.88 -10.80
C ALA A 137 -14.23 -17.18 -10.99
N ASN A 138 -13.52 -18.28 -10.99
CA ASN A 138 -14.11 -19.62 -11.01
C ASN A 138 -13.40 -20.50 -9.99
N GLY A 139 -14.07 -20.79 -8.86
CA GLY A 139 -13.58 -21.66 -7.80
C GLY A 139 -14.07 -23.10 -7.98
N GLY A 140 -13.14 -24.02 -8.16
CA GLY A 140 -13.34 -25.47 -8.10
C GLY A 140 -12.98 -26.05 -6.73
N GLU A 141 -12.99 -27.38 -6.63
CA GLU A 141 -12.57 -28.06 -5.36
C GLU A 141 -11.07 -27.89 -5.09
N ASN A 142 -10.25 -27.97 -6.14
CA ASN A 142 -8.79 -27.94 -6.01
C ASN A 142 -8.13 -26.82 -6.81
N VAL A 143 -8.88 -26.10 -7.63
CA VAL A 143 -8.34 -25.05 -8.49
C VAL A 143 -9.26 -23.84 -8.46
N THR A 144 -8.69 -22.71 -8.13
CA THR A 144 -9.36 -21.41 -8.26
C THR A 144 -8.62 -20.59 -9.31
N VAL A 145 -9.37 -20.01 -10.23
CA VAL A 145 -8.84 -19.09 -11.25
C VAL A 145 -9.58 -17.77 -11.10
N ARG A 146 -8.83 -16.68 -11.02
CA ARG A 146 -9.37 -15.32 -10.99
C ARG A 146 -8.63 -14.45 -11.98
N GLY A 147 -9.36 -13.56 -12.63
CA GLY A 147 -8.78 -12.51 -13.45
C GLY A 147 -9.52 -11.23 -13.26
N PHE A 148 -8.80 -10.12 -13.22
CA PHE A 148 -9.42 -8.81 -13.28
C PHE A 148 -8.67 -7.91 -14.25
N ALA A 149 -9.40 -6.94 -14.80
CA ALA A 149 -8.86 -5.92 -15.66
C ALA A 149 -9.51 -4.58 -15.34
N GLN A 150 -8.73 -3.52 -15.38
CA GLN A 150 -9.24 -2.15 -15.25
C GLN A 150 -8.60 -1.24 -16.28
N GLY A 151 -9.39 -0.27 -16.73
CA GLY A 151 -8.90 0.84 -17.53
C GLY A 151 -9.43 2.13 -16.94
N ASN A 152 -8.53 3.05 -16.62
CA ASN A 152 -8.83 4.35 -16.07
C ASN A 152 -8.35 5.42 -17.02
N LEU A 153 -9.22 6.38 -17.32
CA LEU A 153 -8.88 7.60 -18.04
C LEU A 153 -9.16 8.77 -17.12
N LEU A 154 -8.12 9.46 -16.71
CA LEU A 154 -8.16 10.58 -15.79
C LEU A 154 -7.85 11.87 -16.55
N TYR A 155 -8.68 12.90 -16.36
CA TYR A 155 -8.43 14.25 -16.84
C TYR A 155 -8.29 15.18 -15.64
N GLY A 156 -7.26 16.01 -15.66
CA GLY A 156 -7.02 17.04 -14.67
C GLY A 156 -6.81 18.40 -15.30
N GLN A 157 -7.16 19.44 -14.57
CA GLN A 157 -6.79 20.81 -14.91
C GLN A 157 -6.01 21.39 -13.75
N VAL A 158 -4.84 21.94 -14.03
CA VAL A 158 -4.07 22.71 -13.06
C VAL A 158 -4.53 24.16 -13.07
N ASP A 159 -4.53 24.76 -11.90
CA ASP A 159 -5.08 26.06 -11.55
C ASP A 159 -4.58 27.20 -12.45
N PRO A 160 -5.48 28.04 -12.96
CA PRO A 160 -5.14 29.23 -13.74
C PRO A 160 -4.51 30.36 -12.92
N SER A 161 -4.39 30.27 -11.59
CA SER A 161 -3.81 31.35 -10.76
C SER A 161 -2.31 31.58 -11.00
N GLN A 162 -1.63 30.68 -11.68
CA GLN A 162 -0.21 30.81 -12.06
C GLN A 162 0.01 31.18 -13.53
N GLY A 163 -1.02 31.52 -14.27
CA GLY A 163 -0.90 32.05 -15.65
C GLY A 163 -0.82 30.99 -16.74
N SER A 164 -0.46 29.75 -16.45
CA SER A 164 -0.40 28.65 -17.40
C SER A 164 -1.54 27.64 -17.20
N ARG A 165 -2.28 27.33 -18.25
CA ARG A 165 -3.23 26.20 -18.26
C ARG A 165 -2.45 24.93 -18.53
N ILE A 166 -2.21 24.13 -17.51
CA ILE A 166 -1.71 22.76 -17.70
C ILE A 166 -2.93 21.86 -17.73
N THR A 167 -3.17 21.17 -18.85
CA THR A 167 -4.14 20.07 -18.92
C THR A 167 -3.36 18.77 -18.88
N SER A 168 -3.68 17.92 -17.91
CA SER A 168 -3.05 16.63 -17.76
C SER A 168 -4.03 15.53 -18.10
N ARG A 169 -3.55 14.53 -18.83
CA ARG A 169 -4.30 13.33 -19.16
C ARG A 169 -3.47 12.12 -18.74
N LYS A 170 -4.05 11.28 -17.88
CA LYS A 170 -3.44 10.01 -17.47
C LYS A 170 -4.35 8.85 -17.87
N GLY A 171 -3.83 7.92 -18.67
CA GLY A 171 -4.46 6.65 -18.98
C GLY A 171 -3.74 5.53 -18.24
N VAL A 172 -4.46 4.68 -17.53
CA VAL A 172 -3.91 3.52 -16.81
C VAL A 172 -4.73 2.29 -17.19
N GLU A 173 -4.05 1.25 -17.63
CA GLU A 173 -4.63 -0.04 -17.95
C GLU A 173 -3.89 -1.12 -17.16
N ASN A 174 -4.61 -1.94 -16.41
CA ASN A 174 -4.05 -3.05 -15.63
C ASN A 174 -4.85 -4.31 -15.84
N ALA A 175 -4.17 -5.45 -15.93
CA ALA A 175 -4.78 -6.76 -15.95
C ALA A 175 -3.97 -7.72 -15.08
N MET A 176 -4.65 -8.54 -14.30
CA MET A 176 -4.05 -9.58 -13.46
C MET A 176 -4.83 -10.89 -13.58
N ALA A 177 -4.10 -12.00 -13.50
CA ALA A 177 -4.67 -13.33 -13.43
C ALA A 177 -3.97 -14.12 -12.33
N PHE A 178 -4.76 -14.87 -11.57
CA PHE A 178 -4.31 -15.72 -10.46
C PHE A 178 -4.82 -17.13 -10.69
N ILE A 179 -4.00 -18.10 -10.38
CA ILE A 179 -4.33 -19.52 -10.37
C ILE A 179 -3.82 -20.09 -9.07
N ASP A 180 -4.72 -20.58 -8.23
CA ASP A 180 -4.41 -21.32 -7.02
C ASP A 180 -4.77 -22.79 -7.24
N TRP A 181 -3.80 -23.66 -7.03
CA TRP A 181 -3.98 -25.09 -7.21
C TRP A 181 -3.57 -25.84 -5.94
N GLN A 182 -4.55 -26.38 -5.24
CA GLN A 182 -4.37 -27.30 -4.13
C GLN A 182 -4.01 -28.68 -4.70
N ALA A 183 -2.70 -28.91 -4.91
CA ALA A 183 -2.22 -30.14 -5.52
C ALA A 183 -2.42 -31.38 -4.62
N THR A 184 -2.29 -31.21 -3.31
CA THR A 184 -2.61 -32.21 -2.27
C THR A 184 -3.20 -31.46 -1.06
N GLU A 185 -3.61 -32.18 0.00
CA GLU A 185 -4.07 -31.54 1.25
C GLU A 185 -3.00 -30.63 1.89
N ASN A 186 -1.73 -30.86 1.58
CA ASN A 186 -0.61 -30.15 2.18
C ASN A 186 0.16 -29.27 1.20
N ASP A 187 -0.12 -29.34 -0.10
CA ASP A 187 0.65 -28.65 -1.13
C ASP A 187 -0.23 -27.67 -1.90
N LEU A 188 0.10 -26.40 -1.85
CA LEU A 188 -0.54 -25.33 -2.59
C LEU A 188 0.45 -24.68 -3.57
N LEU A 189 0.04 -24.59 -4.82
CA LEU A 189 0.76 -23.90 -5.88
C LEU A 189 -0.04 -22.68 -6.31
N LYS A 190 0.59 -21.52 -6.36
CA LYS A 190 -0.03 -20.29 -6.85
C LYS A 190 0.76 -19.74 -8.04
N LEU A 191 0.06 -19.20 -9.01
CA LEU A 191 0.64 -18.51 -10.14
C LEU A 191 -0.05 -17.18 -10.34
N LYS A 192 0.73 -16.10 -10.42
CA LYS A 192 0.25 -14.77 -10.74
C LYS A 192 0.89 -14.27 -12.03
N LEU A 193 0.07 -13.74 -12.90
CA LEU A 193 0.49 -12.98 -14.08
C LEU A 193 -0.17 -11.60 -14.01
N SER A 194 0.63 -10.55 -14.10
CA SER A 194 0.11 -9.19 -14.18
C SER A 194 0.80 -8.38 -15.26
N GLN A 195 0.06 -7.44 -15.82
CA GLN A 195 0.58 -6.48 -16.79
C GLN A 195 -0.14 -5.15 -16.67
N GLY A 196 0.55 -4.08 -17.00
CA GLY A 196 -0.05 -2.76 -17.03
C GLY A 196 0.61 -1.83 -18.04
N TYR A 197 -0.13 -0.79 -18.32
CA TYR A 197 0.29 0.31 -19.17
C TYR A 197 -0.18 1.62 -18.56
N GLU A 198 0.69 2.60 -18.52
CA GLU A 198 0.38 3.97 -18.14
C GLU A 198 0.87 4.93 -19.21
N GLU A 199 0.05 5.88 -19.57
CA GLU A 199 0.43 7.03 -20.40
C GLU A 199 0.01 8.30 -19.69
N HIS A 200 0.95 9.19 -19.46
CA HIS A 200 0.73 10.51 -18.90
C HIS A 200 1.17 11.57 -19.90
N LYS A 201 0.29 12.52 -20.17
CA LYS A 201 0.57 13.67 -21.06
C LYS A 201 0.24 14.95 -20.33
N ASP A 202 1.23 15.82 -20.22
CA ASP A 202 1.06 17.16 -19.73
C ASP A 202 1.14 18.15 -20.90
N HIS A 203 0.12 18.99 -21.02
CA HIS A 203 0.11 20.10 -21.98
C HIS A 203 0.32 21.39 -21.21
N VAL A 204 1.49 21.99 -21.35
CA VAL A 204 1.77 23.34 -20.87
C VAL A 204 1.33 24.32 -21.96
N HIS A 205 0.35 25.17 -21.67
CA HIS A 205 -0.18 26.16 -22.59
C HIS A 205 0.63 27.48 -22.56
N ASP A 206 1.94 27.41 -22.64
CA ASP A 206 2.80 28.56 -22.93
C ASP A 206 3.66 28.23 -24.14
N ASP A 207 3.49 29.00 -25.16
CA ASP A 207 4.17 29.25 -26.44
C ASP A 207 5.16 28.23 -27.07
N ASP A 208 5.52 27.15 -26.41
CA ASP A 208 6.35 26.08 -26.95
C ASP A 208 5.61 24.72 -26.85
N ASP A 209 5.30 24.17 -28.02
CA ASP A 209 4.52 22.93 -28.26
C ASP A 209 5.17 21.62 -27.77
N GLU A 210 5.99 21.60 -26.74
CA GLU A 210 6.55 20.37 -26.19
C GLU A 210 5.65 19.78 -25.11
N SER A 211 4.82 18.83 -25.50
CA SER A 211 4.11 17.97 -24.56
C SER A 211 5.03 16.87 -24.04
N ASP A 212 5.35 16.89 -22.76
CA ASP A 212 6.04 15.79 -22.12
C ASP A 212 5.10 14.58 -22.03
N VAL A 213 5.48 13.52 -22.72
CA VAL A 213 4.75 12.24 -22.67
C VAL A 213 5.58 11.24 -21.91
N VAL A 214 5.05 10.81 -20.77
CA VAL A 214 5.60 9.68 -20.01
C VAL A 214 4.78 8.44 -20.36
N ARG A 215 5.45 7.37 -20.74
CA ARG A 215 4.84 6.07 -21.00
C ARG A 215 5.55 5.01 -20.18
N GLN A 216 4.78 4.19 -19.52
CA GLN A 216 5.30 3.07 -18.75
C GLN A 216 4.53 1.79 -19.10
N ARG A 217 5.27 0.71 -19.32
CA ARG A 217 4.72 -0.65 -19.44
C ARG A 217 5.40 -1.55 -18.44
N TRP A 218 4.66 -2.41 -17.82
CA TRP A 218 5.20 -3.37 -16.88
C TRP A 218 4.49 -4.71 -17.00
N GLY A 219 5.19 -5.74 -16.60
CA GLY A 219 4.66 -7.10 -16.50
C GLY A 219 5.37 -7.86 -15.40
N GLU A 220 4.65 -8.78 -14.79
CA GLU A 220 5.15 -9.59 -13.70
C GLU A 220 4.61 -11.01 -13.80
N LEU A 221 5.47 -11.96 -13.54
CA LEU A 221 5.14 -13.38 -13.40
C LEU A 221 5.68 -13.85 -12.06
N VAL A 222 4.83 -14.41 -11.21
CA VAL A 222 5.23 -14.98 -9.90
C VAL A 222 4.67 -16.37 -9.77
N ALA A 223 5.49 -17.28 -9.26
CA ALA A 223 5.10 -18.63 -8.89
C ALA A 223 5.44 -18.88 -7.42
N THR A 224 4.48 -19.39 -6.67
CA THR A 224 4.60 -19.69 -5.24
C THR A 224 4.29 -21.17 -4.99
N TYR A 225 5.04 -21.77 -4.11
CA TYR A 225 4.79 -23.11 -3.59
C TYR A 225 4.78 -23.08 -2.07
N GLU A 226 3.70 -23.54 -1.47
CA GLU A 226 3.51 -23.66 -0.03
C GLU A 226 3.29 -25.13 0.33
N ARG A 227 3.95 -25.58 1.39
CA ARG A 227 3.77 -26.93 1.91
C ARG A 227 3.64 -26.94 3.42
N THR A 228 2.55 -27.52 3.90
CA THR A 228 2.37 -27.85 5.32
C THR A 228 3.06 -29.19 5.61
N LEU A 229 4.02 -29.20 6.56
CA LEU A 229 4.86 -30.36 6.84
C LEU A 229 4.25 -31.32 7.87
N ASN A 230 3.42 -30.80 8.77
CA ASN A 230 2.84 -31.60 9.85
C ASN A 230 1.53 -31.00 10.38
N GLU A 231 0.83 -31.75 11.25
CA GLU A 231 -0.41 -31.30 11.91
C GLU A 231 -0.23 -30.07 12.84
N GLN A 232 1.00 -29.67 13.12
CA GLN A 232 1.32 -28.49 13.92
C GLN A 232 1.56 -27.25 13.06
N GLU A 233 1.23 -27.31 11.76
CA GLU A 233 1.32 -26.22 10.80
C GLU A 233 2.76 -25.73 10.50
N ALA A 234 3.79 -26.55 10.81
CA ALA A 234 5.12 -26.26 10.28
C ALA A 234 5.07 -26.18 8.75
N GLY A 235 5.67 -25.17 8.16
CA GLY A 235 5.53 -24.88 6.74
C GLY A 235 6.84 -24.61 6.02
N LEU A 236 6.81 -24.85 4.71
CA LEU A 236 7.79 -24.38 3.74
C LEU A 236 7.10 -23.48 2.75
N TYR A 237 7.75 -22.39 2.40
CA TYR A 237 7.31 -21.44 1.42
C TYR A 237 8.44 -21.16 0.43
N PHE A 238 8.12 -21.20 -0.86
CA PHE A 238 9.02 -20.82 -1.94
C PHE A 238 8.26 -19.88 -2.87
N GLU A 239 8.91 -18.79 -3.22
CA GLU A 239 8.38 -17.87 -4.20
C GLU A 239 9.48 -17.47 -5.18
N THR A 240 9.15 -17.32 -6.44
CA THR A 240 10.05 -16.77 -7.46
C THR A 240 9.26 -15.92 -8.42
N GLY A 241 9.86 -14.82 -8.83
CA GLY A 241 9.22 -13.89 -9.73
C GLY A 241 10.18 -13.29 -10.75
N LEU A 242 9.58 -12.73 -11.77
CA LEU A 242 10.24 -11.95 -12.81
C LEU A 242 9.41 -10.70 -13.06
N ASN A 243 10.00 -9.55 -12.83
CA ASN A 243 9.42 -8.26 -13.17
C ASN A 243 10.11 -7.66 -14.38
N TYR A 244 9.33 -7.06 -15.23
CA TYR A 244 9.78 -6.28 -16.36
C TYR A 244 9.06 -4.94 -16.38
N ALA A 245 9.82 -3.86 -16.50
CA ALA A 245 9.27 -2.54 -16.76
C ALA A 245 10.02 -1.87 -17.90
N ASN A 246 9.29 -1.07 -18.66
CA ASN A 246 9.84 -0.20 -19.69
C ASN A 246 9.14 1.16 -19.55
N SER A 247 9.92 2.21 -19.34
CA SER A 247 9.41 3.58 -19.31
C SER A 247 10.10 4.44 -20.34
N THR A 248 9.34 5.37 -20.93
CA THR A 248 9.88 6.42 -21.80
C THR A 248 9.53 7.75 -21.15
N ILE A 249 10.55 8.50 -20.74
CA ILE A 249 10.41 9.81 -20.11
C ILE A 249 11.22 10.81 -20.94
N ALA A 250 10.59 11.85 -21.46
CA ALA A 250 11.26 12.91 -22.23
C ALA A 250 12.21 12.35 -23.32
N GLN A 251 11.77 11.34 -24.08
CA GLN A 251 12.52 10.64 -25.14
C GLN A 251 13.66 9.72 -24.65
N LEU A 252 13.83 9.52 -23.36
CA LEU A 252 14.76 8.55 -22.80
C LEU A 252 14.02 7.26 -22.48
N ASP A 253 14.49 6.14 -23.03
CA ASP A 253 13.97 4.81 -22.75
C ASP A 253 14.73 4.17 -21.57
N GLU A 254 13.97 3.74 -20.60
CA GLU A 254 14.46 2.98 -19.45
C GLU A 254 13.86 1.58 -19.44
N GLN A 255 14.68 0.57 -19.21
CA GLN A 255 14.24 -0.81 -19.10
C GLN A 255 14.74 -1.43 -17.82
N THR A 256 13.84 -2.07 -17.08
CA THR A 256 14.15 -2.76 -15.83
C THR A 256 13.73 -4.23 -15.94
N VAL A 257 14.61 -5.12 -15.49
CA VAL A 257 14.32 -6.55 -15.34
C VAL A 257 14.78 -6.98 -13.95
N VAL A 258 13.89 -7.60 -13.19
CA VAL A 258 14.15 -8.02 -11.81
C VAL A 258 13.66 -9.45 -11.58
N PRO A 259 14.50 -10.47 -11.78
CA PRO A 259 14.26 -11.79 -11.22
C PRO A 259 14.53 -11.78 -9.71
N TRP A 260 13.69 -12.46 -8.95
CA TRP A 260 13.82 -12.58 -7.49
C TRP A 260 13.28 -13.93 -6.99
N TRP A 261 13.67 -14.32 -5.76
CA TRP A 261 13.26 -15.56 -5.14
C TRP A 261 13.27 -15.45 -3.63
N ILE A 262 12.36 -16.18 -2.98
CA ILE A 262 12.24 -16.31 -1.53
C ILE A 262 12.16 -17.80 -1.19
N ALA A 263 12.83 -18.20 -0.10
CA ALA A 263 12.66 -19.50 0.52
C ALA A 263 12.52 -19.29 2.02
N GLU A 264 11.42 -19.76 2.60
CA GLU A 264 11.12 -19.59 4.02
C GLU A 264 10.69 -20.93 4.65
N CYS A 265 11.01 -21.09 5.91
CA CYS A 265 10.51 -22.16 6.73
C CYS A 265 10.01 -21.64 8.08
N SER A 266 8.88 -22.17 8.54
CA SER A 266 8.26 -21.83 9.81
C SER A 266 8.03 -23.08 10.65
N PHE A 267 8.49 -23.05 11.89
CA PHE A 267 8.39 -24.17 12.82
C PHE A 267 7.79 -23.74 14.15
N PRO A 268 6.72 -24.40 14.61
CA PRO A 268 6.16 -24.20 15.93
C PRO A 268 6.93 -25.01 16.99
N PHE A 269 7.14 -24.39 18.14
CA PHE A 269 7.72 -24.98 19.33
C PHE A 269 6.82 -24.74 20.54
N LEU A 270 7.09 -25.42 21.65
CA LEU A 270 6.40 -25.23 22.93
C LEU A 270 4.87 -25.24 22.79
N GLN A 271 4.34 -26.26 22.11
CA GLN A 271 2.89 -26.41 21.85
C GLN A 271 2.31 -25.17 21.13
N GLN A 272 2.96 -24.74 20.06
CA GLN A 272 2.60 -23.56 19.25
C GLN A 272 2.66 -22.20 19.98
N SER A 273 3.25 -22.17 21.19
CA SER A 273 3.46 -20.90 21.89
C SER A 273 4.66 -20.11 21.40
N LEU A 274 5.57 -20.74 20.66
CA LEU A 274 6.75 -20.14 20.08
C LEU A 274 6.86 -20.58 18.61
N TRP A 275 6.98 -19.62 17.70
CA TRP A 275 7.23 -19.85 16.28
C TRP A 275 8.61 -19.34 15.93
N LEU A 276 9.35 -20.13 15.18
CA LEU A 276 10.59 -19.73 14.52
C LEU A 276 10.35 -19.68 13.02
N THR A 277 10.51 -18.51 12.44
CA THR A 277 10.55 -18.33 10.99
C THR A 277 11.96 -17.98 10.57
N ALA A 278 12.49 -18.65 9.57
CA ALA A 278 13.79 -18.36 8.98
C ALA A 278 13.67 -18.39 7.47
N GLY A 279 14.27 -17.42 6.81
CA GLY A 279 14.17 -17.31 5.36
C GLY A 279 15.41 -16.73 4.71
N TYR A 280 15.47 -16.97 3.41
CA TYR A 280 16.43 -16.41 2.48
C TYR A 280 15.69 -15.77 1.32
N GLU A 281 16.07 -14.57 0.98
CA GLU A 281 15.57 -13.84 -0.17
C GLU A 281 16.74 -13.35 -1.02
N GLY A 282 16.58 -13.36 -2.33
CA GLY A 282 17.55 -12.83 -3.24
C GLY A 282 16.91 -12.26 -4.48
N GLY A 283 17.59 -11.36 -5.12
CA GLY A 283 17.13 -10.80 -6.38
C GLY A 283 18.24 -10.07 -7.11
N TYR A 284 18.00 -9.88 -8.39
CA TYR A 284 18.91 -9.20 -9.27
C TYR A 284 18.15 -8.13 -10.05
N THR A 285 18.52 -6.88 -9.89
CA THR A 285 17.96 -5.76 -10.65
C THR A 285 18.93 -5.40 -11.77
N ASN A 286 18.41 -5.28 -12.98
CA ASN A 286 19.16 -4.80 -14.13
C ASN A 286 18.36 -3.66 -14.77
N LEU A 287 18.86 -2.46 -14.62
CA LEU A 287 18.29 -1.24 -15.11
C LEU A 287 19.15 -0.68 -16.23
N TRP A 288 18.55 -0.42 -17.37
CA TRP A 288 19.22 0.11 -18.54
C TRP A 288 18.59 1.45 -18.95
N TYR A 289 19.40 2.48 -19.02
CA TYR A 289 19.08 3.78 -19.63
C TYR A 289 19.66 3.82 -21.05
N GLN A 290 18.87 4.15 -22.02
CA GLN A 290 19.15 4.13 -23.45
C GLN A 290 20.60 4.57 -23.82
N GLY A 291 21.50 3.57 -23.97
CA GLY A 291 22.87 3.79 -24.42
C GLY A 291 23.80 4.59 -23.49
N LEU A 292 23.29 5.12 -22.37
CA LEU A 292 24.04 6.01 -21.49
C LEU A 292 24.56 5.32 -20.24
N ARG A 293 23.75 4.41 -19.65
CA ARG A 293 24.04 3.84 -18.34
C ARG A 293 23.38 2.48 -18.15
N ARG A 294 24.08 1.62 -17.41
CA ARG A 294 23.53 0.34 -16.95
C ARG A 294 23.82 0.16 -15.48
N GLU A 295 22.80 0.02 -14.69
CA GLU A 295 22.87 -0.27 -13.27
C GLU A 295 22.44 -1.69 -12.98
N GLN A 296 23.17 -2.34 -12.08
CA GLN A 296 22.90 -3.71 -11.67
C GLN A 296 23.01 -3.79 -10.16
N ASN A 297 22.09 -4.50 -9.53
CA ASN A 297 22.11 -4.76 -8.11
C ASN A 297 21.80 -6.23 -7.85
N LEU A 298 22.68 -6.92 -7.13
CA LEU A 298 22.43 -8.26 -6.61
C LEU A 298 22.29 -8.14 -5.09
N TYR A 299 21.14 -8.48 -4.55
CA TYR A 299 20.94 -8.55 -3.13
C TYR A 299 20.69 -9.97 -2.64
N ASN A 300 21.14 -10.24 -1.40
CA ASN A 300 20.97 -11.51 -0.71
C ASN A 300 20.66 -11.21 0.75
N ASP A 301 19.53 -11.70 1.20
CA ASP A 301 19.01 -11.48 2.55
C ASP A 301 18.89 -12.80 3.29
N LEU A 302 19.28 -12.78 4.55
CA LEU A 302 18.97 -13.83 5.51
C LEU A 302 18.18 -13.21 6.65
N TYR A 303 17.07 -13.85 7.03
CA TYR A 303 16.27 -13.36 8.14
C TYR A 303 15.83 -14.47 9.10
N VAL A 304 15.64 -14.09 10.34
CA VAL A 304 15.11 -14.94 11.40
C VAL A 304 14.12 -14.13 12.23
N MET A 305 12.97 -14.73 12.54
CA MET A 305 11.95 -14.16 13.41
C MET A 305 11.51 -15.19 14.46
N LEU A 306 11.33 -14.71 15.67
CA LEU A 306 10.79 -15.46 16.80
C LEU A 306 9.53 -14.79 17.29
N ASP A 307 8.40 -15.50 17.22
CA ASP A 307 7.11 -15.06 17.71
C ASP A 307 6.67 -15.93 18.88
N PHE A 308 6.44 -15.30 20.01
CA PHE A 308 5.99 -15.96 21.22
C PHE A 308 4.63 -15.43 21.64
N LYS A 309 3.66 -16.37 21.79
CA LYS A 309 2.30 -16.06 22.24
C LYS A 309 1.90 -17.05 23.32
N LYS A 310 1.81 -16.59 24.55
CA LYS A 310 1.37 -17.42 25.69
C LYS A 310 0.64 -16.60 26.73
N GLY A 311 -0.62 -17.00 26.99
CA GLY A 311 -1.48 -16.28 27.91
C GLY A 311 -1.69 -14.83 27.45
N PRO A 312 -1.43 -13.82 28.30
CA PRO A 312 -1.63 -12.42 27.91
C PRO A 312 -0.45 -11.83 27.11
N TRP A 313 0.64 -12.55 26.95
CA TRP A 313 1.87 -12.03 26.35
C TRP A 313 1.99 -12.37 24.87
N ILE A 314 2.37 -11.38 24.08
CA ILE A 314 2.70 -11.47 22.66
C ILE A 314 4.07 -10.80 22.49
N ILE A 315 5.06 -11.54 22.05
CA ILE A 315 6.43 -11.02 21.89
C ILE A 315 6.92 -11.43 20.50
N SER A 316 7.48 -10.51 19.75
CA SER A 316 8.12 -10.78 18.48
C SER A 316 9.50 -10.13 18.44
N VAL A 317 10.48 -10.87 17.94
CA VAL A 317 11.86 -10.37 17.74
C VAL A 317 12.39 -10.95 16.45
N GLY A 318 12.99 -10.12 15.62
CA GLY A 318 13.59 -10.57 14.37
C GLY A 318 14.77 -9.70 13.93
N ASP A 319 15.62 -10.30 13.11
CA ASP A 319 16.72 -9.66 12.40
C ASP A 319 16.78 -10.12 10.95
N ARG A 320 17.05 -9.18 10.06
CA ARG A 320 17.31 -9.42 8.64
C ARG A 320 18.65 -8.80 8.27
N PHE A 321 19.53 -9.61 7.77
CA PHE A 321 20.80 -9.21 7.23
C PHE A 321 20.74 -9.19 5.72
N ARG A 322 21.10 -8.06 5.10
CA ARG A 322 21.19 -7.89 3.65
C ARG A 322 22.61 -7.66 3.21
N HIS A 323 23.04 -8.39 2.21
CA HIS A 323 24.24 -8.13 1.44
C HIS A 323 23.89 -7.69 0.03
N ASN A 324 24.28 -6.46 -0.32
CA ASN A 324 24.08 -5.87 -1.65
C ASN A 324 25.41 -5.74 -2.38
N THR A 325 25.39 -6.03 -3.67
CA THR A 325 26.46 -5.72 -4.61
C THR A 325 25.90 -4.90 -5.75
N PHE A 326 26.42 -3.71 -5.90
CA PHE A 326 26.03 -2.78 -6.95
C PHE A 326 27.10 -2.70 -8.01
N TRP A 327 26.69 -2.62 -9.27
CA TRP A 327 27.55 -2.31 -10.41
C TRP A 327 26.89 -1.18 -11.20
N ASP A 328 27.69 -0.16 -11.52
CA ASP A 328 27.27 0.95 -12.35
C ASP A 328 28.26 1.10 -13.52
N LYS A 329 27.74 1.05 -14.73
CA LYS A 329 28.51 1.18 -15.95
C LYS A 329 27.98 2.34 -16.77
N HIS A 330 28.81 3.38 -16.90
CA HIS A 330 28.56 4.49 -17.81
C HIS A 330 29.14 4.21 -19.17
N TYR A 331 28.41 4.58 -20.22
CA TYR A 331 28.83 4.53 -21.61
C TYR A 331 28.98 5.98 -22.12
N ASP A 332 30.11 6.62 -21.82
CA ASP A 332 30.43 7.91 -22.44
C ASP A 332 31.20 7.64 -23.75
N GLU A 333 31.11 8.55 -24.75
CA GLU A 333 31.66 8.32 -26.09
C GLU A 333 33.16 7.96 -26.09
N ASP A 334 33.90 8.38 -25.06
CA ASP A 334 35.34 8.18 -24.97
C ASP A 334 35.83 7.32 -23.78
N VAL A 335 35.04 7.07 -22.74
CA VAL A 335 35.48 6.31 -21.55
C VAL A 335 34.34 5.47 -20.95
N SER A 336 34.47 4.14 -21.02
CA SER A 336 33.59 3.27 -20.22
C SER A 336 34.16 3.13 -18.80
N SER A 337 33.48 3.68 -17.81
CA SER A 337 33.82 3.45 -16.41
C SER A 337 32.90 2.39 -15.79
N LEU A 338 33.51 1.39 -15.15
CA LEU A 338 32.80 0.41 -14.32
C LEU A 338 33.09 0.70 -12.87
N TRP A 339 32.05 0.88 -12.11
CA TRP A 339 32.14 1.07 -10.67
C TRP A 339 31.39 -0.06 -9.97
N SER A 340 31.90 -0.53 -8.81
CA SER A 340 31.24 -1.57 -8.03
C SER A 340 31.35 -1.25 -6.53
N HIS A 341 30.31 -1.54 -5.79
CA HIS A 341 30.24 -1.34 -4.36
C HIS A 341 29.49 -2.48 -3.66
N ASN A 342 30.03 -2.92 -2.52
CA ASN A 342 29.38 -3.91 -1.68
C ASN A 342 28.90 -3.23 -0.38
N ARG A 343 27.75 -3.64 0.09
CA ARG A 343 27.15 -3.09 1.29
C ARG A 343 26.43 -4.16 2.11
N ASN A 344 26.51 -3.99 3.43
CA ASN A 344 25.81 -4.83 4.39
C ASN A 344 24.89 -3.97 5.25
N ASP A 345 23.65 -4.41 5.43
CA ASP A 345 22.64 -3.72 6.24
C ASP A 345 21.90 -4.72 7.14
N HIS A 346 21.34 -4.21 8.23
CA HIS A 346 20.50 -4.97 9.16
C HIS A 346 19.17 -4.27 9.36
N ALA A 347 18.08 -5.01 9.30
CA ALA A 347 16.77 -4.59 9.77
C ALA A 347 16.42 -5.36 11.04
N LEU A 348 16.01 -4.64 12.08
CA LEU A 348 15.68 -5.19 13.38
C LEU A 348 14.21 -4.93 13.70
N HIS A 349 13.56 -5.89 14.31
CA HIS A 349 12.23 -5.74 14.88
C HIS A 349 12.18 -6.32 16.29
N ALA A 350 11.55 -5.62 17.21
CA ALA A 350 11.21 -6.13 18.52
C ALA A 350 9.86 -5.56 18.97
N SER A 351 8.97 -6.40 19.43
CA SER A 351 7.72 -5.95 20.04
C SER A 351 7.36 -6.76 21.26
N VAL A 352 6.73 -6.11 22.22
CA VAL A 352 6.20 -6.72 23.43
C VAL A 352 4.78 -6.21 23.67
N GLY A 353 3.83 -7.11 23.67
CA GLY A 353 2.42 -6.85 23.91
C GLY A 353 1.89 -7.57 25.15
N TYR A 354 0.95 -6.95 25.85
CA TYR A 354 0.23 -7.52 26.96
C TYR A 354 -1.27 -7.29 26.81
N ARG A 355 -2.04 -8.37 26.71
CA ARG A 355 -3.50 -8.34 26.54
C ARG A 355 -4.19 -8.83 27.82
N LYS A 356 -5.11 -8.04 28.34
CA LYS A 356 -5.96 -8.43 29.48
C LYS A 356 -7.40 -7.99 29.25
N GLY A 357 -8.26 -8.97 28.95
CA GLY A 357 -9.64 -8.71 28.60
C GLY A 357 -9.73 -7.80 27.37
N ARG A 358 -10.35 -6.64 27.52
CA ARG A 358 -10.58 -5.63 26.46
C ARG A 358 -9.40 -4.67 26.24
N HIS A 359 -8.33 -4.82 26.97
CA HIS A 359 -7.19 -3.92 26.99
C HIS A 359 -5.96 -4.60 26.39
N PHE A 360 -5.27 -3.92 25.51
CA PHE A 360 -4.01 -4.35 24.94
C PHE A 360 -3.01 -3.18 24.99
N VAL A 361 -1.84 -3.41 25.55
CA VAL A 361 -0.73 -2.45 25.59
C VAL A 361 0.45 -3.07 24.85
N GLN A 362 1.10 -2.29 24.00
CA GLN A 362 2.22 -2.76 23.21
C GLN A 362 3.33 -1.72 23.12
N GLY A 363 4.57 -2.17 23.18
CA GLY A 363 5.77 -1.44 22.79
C GLY A 363 6.37 -2.07 21.53
N ILE A 364 6.78 -1.25 20.58
CA ILE A 364 7.36 -1.68 19.30
C ILE A 364 8.63 -0.88 19.09
N PHE A 365 9.67 -1.56 18.62
CA PHE A 365 10.90 -0.96 18.17
C PHE A 365 11.30 -1.61 16.85
N SER A 366 11.65 -0.81 15.85
CA SER A 366 12.15 -1.29 14.57
C SER A 366 13.25 -0.42 14.01
N ARG A 367 14.14 -1.05 13.27
CA ARG A 367 15.13 -0.42 12.40
C ARG A 367 14.93 -1.00 11.01
N SER A 368 14.70 -0.16 10.04
CA SER A 368 14.67 -0.53 8.63
C SER A 368 15.76 0.22 7.86
N PHE A 369 16.11 -0.29 6.71
CA PHE A 369 17.02 0.36 5.77
C PHE A 369 16.31 0.56 4.43
N PHE A 370 16.72 1.62 3.73
CA PHE A 370 16.31 1.87 2.37
C PHE A 370 17.47 1.53 1.45
N ASN A 371 17.21 0.77 0.40
CA ASN A 371 18.14 0.72 -0.72
C ASN A 371 17.91 1.98 -1.55
N PRO A 372 18.86 2.91 -1.58
CA PRO A 372 18.75 3.98 -2.53
C PRO A 372 18.76 3.35 -3.93
N LEU A 373 17.84 3.79 -4.79
CA LEU A 373 17.96 3.55 -6.21
C LEU A 373 19.28 4.18 -6.66
N ALA A 374 19.94 3.60 -7.66
CA ALA A 374 21.18 4.19 -8.16
C ALA A 374 20.96 5.61 -8.70
N SER A 375 19.73 5.96 -9.11
CA SER A 375 19.31 7.34 -9.43
C SER A 375 19.46 8.31 -8.25
N ASP A 376 19.34 7.85 -7.01
CA ASP A 376 19.48 8.70 -5.82
C ASP A 376 20.94 9.14 -5.57
N PHE A 377 21.90 8.43 -6.21
CA PHE A 377 23.32 8.77 -6.14
C PHE A 377 23.77 9.83 -7.16
N HIS A 378 22.88 10.16 -8.08
CA HIS A 378 23.10 11.20 -9.07
C HIS A 378 22.24 12.42 -8.72
N ALA A 379 22.64 13.16 -7.69
CA ALA A 379 22.14 14.51 -7.53
C ALA A 379 22.43 15.26 -8.84
N TYR A 380 21.39 15.65 -9.57
CA TYR A 380 21.48 16.55 -10.69
C TYR A 380 22.05 17.88 -10.20
N PRO A 381 23.34 18.16 -10.39
CA PRO A 381 23.80 19.51 -10.27
C PRO A 381 23.43 20.19 -11.57
N GLY A 382 22.68 21.27 -11.52
CA GLY A 382 22.30 22.06 -12.67
C GLY A 382 23.45 22.62 -13.53
N ASN A 383 24.66 22.06 -13.44
CA ASN A 383 25.88 22.50 -14.10
C ASN A 383 26.67 21.36 -14.77
N GLY A 384 26.04 20.25 -15.14
CA GLY A 384 26.69 19.28 -16.04
C GLY A 384 27.89 18.50 -15.50
N SER A 385 28.21 18.60 -14.20
CA SER A 385 29.28 17.82 -13.60
C SER A 385 28.72 16.78 -12.65
N TYR A 386 28.79 15.50 -13.04
CA TYR A 386 28.47 14.36 -12.19
C TYR A 386 29.47 14.33 -11.02
N ARG A 387 28.99 14.53 -9.81
CA ARG A 387 29.77 14.23 -8.61
C ARG A 387 29.41 12.82 -8.17
N HIS A 388 30.32 11.88 -8.35
CA HIS A 388 30.27 10.61 -7.66
C HIS A 388 30.46 10.87 -6.17
N THR A 389 29.44 10.66 -5.37
CA THR A 389 29.61 10.59 -3.92
C THR A 389 30.20 9.22 -3.60
N THR A 390 31.44 9.18 -3.17
CA THR A 390 32.17 7.95 -2.80
C THR A 390 31.72 7.35 -1.46
N GLU A 391 30.84 8.03 -0.75
CA GLU A 391 30.31 7.57 0.55
C GLU A 391 28.83 7.27 0.45
N TYR A 392 28.50 5.99 0.25
CA TYR A 392 27.13 5.50 0.35
C TYR A 392 26.76 5.36 1.83
N LYS A 393 25.96 6.27 2.34
CA LYS A 393 25.32 6.11 3.63
C LYS A 393 24.02 5.34 3.44
N THR A 394 23.75 4.43 4.36
CA THR A 394 22.46 3.75 4.42
C THR A 394 21.39 4.74 4.84
N ASN A 395 20.33 4.85 4.09
CA ASN A 395 19.13 5.48 4.57
C ASN A 395 18.55 4.57 5.65
N LEU A 396 18.46 5.05 6.87
CA LEU A 396 18.01 4.30 8.03
C LEU A 396 16.77 4.95 8.62
N ALA A 397 15.79 4.13 8.90
CA ALA A 397 14.64 4.53 9.70
C ALA A 397 14.64 3.76 11.02
N TRP A 398 14.66 4.50 12.13
CA TRP A 398 14.45 3.97 13.47
C TRP A 398 13.06 4.39 13.93
N ARG A 399 12.28 3.43 14.40
CA ARG A 399 10.94 3.71 14.93
C ARG A 399 10.77 3.08 16.29
N SER A 400 10.23 3.86 17.22
CA SER A 400 9.77 3.40 18.53
C SER A 400 8.32 3.80 18.70
N GLU A 401 7.48 2.89 19.17
CA GLU A 401 6.08 3.17 19.40
C GLU A 401 5.61 2.55 20.72
N ALA A 402 4.75 3.28 21.43
CA ALA A 402 3.92 2.77 22.50
C ALA A 402 2.45 2.91 22.10
N ARG A 403 1.69 1.82 22.21
CA ARG A 403 0.30 1.74 21.78
C ARG A 403 -0.59 1.17 22.88
N TYR A 404 -1.78 1.72 23.00
CA TYR A 404 -2.85 1.20 23.81
C TYR A 404 -4.10 1.01 22.96
N THR A 405 -4.70 -0.17 23.04
CA THR A 405 -5.96 -0.51 22.37
C THR A 405 -6.99 -0.94 23.41
N TYR A 406 -8.18 -0.37 23.29
CA TYR A 406 -9.40 -0.82 24.00
C TYR A 406 -10.38 -1.34 22.98
N GLN A 407 -10.87 -2.56 23.14
CA GLN A 407 -11.71 -3.24 22.15
C GLN A 407 -12.90 -3.92 22.80
N THR A 408 -14.08 -3.71 22.19
CA THR A 408 -15.34 -4.40 22.47
C THR A 408 -15.97 -4.80 21.15
N ASP A 409 -17.07 -5.55 21.18
CA ASP A 409 -17.80 -5.95 19.97
C ASP A 409 -18.30 -4.75 19.13
N GLN A 410 -18.43 -3.56 19.68
CA GLN A 410 -18.98 -2.37 19.02
C GLN A 410 -18.00 -1.20 18.94
N LEU A 411 -16.95 -1.20 19.74
CA LEU A 411 -16.03 -0.08 19.87
C LEU A 411 -14.61 -0.56 19.90
N GLN A 412 -13.78 0.01 19.04
CA GLN A 412 -12.32 -0.06 19.14
C GLN A 412 -11.78 1.36 19.32
N ALA A 413 -10.92 1.57 20.30
CA ALA A 413 -10.23 2.82 20.52
C ALA A 413 -8.73 2.55 20.64
N ILE A 414 -7.92 3.29 19.89
CA ILE A 414 -6.48 3.16 19.85
C ILE A 414 -5.86 4.51 20.19
N GLY A 415 -4.85 4.49 21.06
CA GLY A 415 -3.97 5.63 21.32
C GLY A 415 -2.52 5.22 21.09
N SER A 416 -1.73 6.02 20.40
CA SER A 416 -0.33 5.73 20.13
C SER A 416 0.56 6.95 20.27
N VAL A 417 1.81 6.71 20.68
CA VAL A 417 2.91 7.67 20.61
C VAL A 417 4.01 7.02 19.80
N THR A 418 4.39 7.66 18.71
CA THR A 418 5.44 7.17 17.80
C THR A 418 6.57 8.18 17.74
N HIS A 419 7.78 7.70 17.77
CA HIS A 419 8.99 8.47 17.48
C HIS A 419 9.73 7.80 16.33
N MET A 420 10.00 8.55 15.26
CA MET A 420 10.72 8.09 14.09
C MET A 420 11.93 8.99 13.86
N LEU A 421 13.07 8.36 13.60
CA LEU A 421 14.30 9.02 13.18
C LEU A 421 14.63 8.52 11.78
N LEU A 422 14.73 9.43 10.85
CA LEU A 422 15.14 9.17 9.48
C LEU A 422 16.55 9.73 9.27
N SER A 423 17.41 8.92 8.71
CA SER A 423 18.75 9.33 8.29
C SER A 423 18.87 9.04 6.80
N ASP A 424 18.84 10.08 6.00
CA ASP A 424 18.98 10.01 4.55
C ASP A 424 20.36 10.51 4.11
N LEU A 425 20.75 10.07 2.91
CA LEU A 425 21.96 10.51 2.21
C LEU A 425 21.92 11.98 1.81
N LEU A 426 20.76 12.44 1.42
CA LEU A 426 20.54 13.75 0.80
C LEU A 426 19.99 14.77 1.79
N THR A 427 19.35 14.31 2.85
CA THR A 427 18.76 15.16 3.88
C THR A 427 19.41 14.93 5.23
N PRO A 428 19.59 15.96 6.05
CA PRO A 428 20.05 15.79 7.41
C PRO A 428 19.01 15.01 8.23
N ASN A 429 19.44 14.50 9.38
CA ASN A 429 18.61 13.69 10.25
C ASN A 429 17.25 14.34 10.52
N GLU A 430 16.21 13.61 10.22
CA GLU A 430 14.84 14.01 10.50
C GLU A 430 14.31 13.28 11.73
N SER A 431 13.61 13.98 12.59
CA SER A 431 12.91 13.42 13.75
C SER A 431 11.42 13.75 13.66
N LEU A 432 10.59 12.73 13.73
CA LEU A 432 9.15 12.87 13.73
C LEU A 432 8.57 12.23 15.00
N ILE A 433 7.93 13.04 15.83
CA ILE A 433 7.15 12.57 16.97
C ILE A 433 5.67 12.70 16.62
N SER A 434 4.91 11.61 16.77
CA SER A 434 3.49 11.59 16.46
C SER A 434 2.69 11.10 17.67
N LEU A 435 1.61 11.80 17.96
CA LEU A 435 0.58 11.38 18.92
C LEU A 435 -0.69 11.12 18.14
N GLY A 436 -1.12 9.85 18.11
CA GLY A 436 -2.27 9.39 17.35
C GLY A 436 -3.38 8.85 18.24
N THR A 437 -4.62 9.11 17.85
CA THR A 437 -5.80 8.47 18.42
C THR A 437 -6.78 8.09 17.31
N SER A 438 -7.39 6.92 17.42
CA SER A 438 -8.47 6.52 16.52
C SER A 438 -9.58 5.81 17.28
N VAL A 439 -10.81 5.96 16.80
CA VAL A 439 -12.00 5.31 17.33
C VAL A 439 -12.80 4.76 16.16
N THR A 440 -13.06 3.46 16.16
CA THR A 440 -14.02 2.82 15.26
C THR A 440 -15.20 2.34 16.08
N TRP A 441 -16.39 2.79 15.73
CA TRP A 441 -17.63 2.44 16.42
C TRP A 441 -18.68 1.98 15.41
N HIS A 442 -19.40 0.93 15.74
CA HIS A 442 -20.51 0.45 14.94
C HIS A 442 -21.72 0.09 15.82
N GLN A 443 -22.91 0.43 15.35
CA GLN A 443 -24.16 0.07 15.98
C GLN A 443 -25.25 -0.11 14.92
N GLY A 444 -25.71 -1.34 14.74
CA GLY A 444 -26.68 -1.66 13.70
C GLY A 444 -26.18 -1.28 12.30
N ASP A 445 -26.94 -0.42 11.63
CA ASP A 445 -26.65 0.04 10.26
C ASP A 445 -25.69 1.25 10.21
N PHE A 446 -25.22 1.75 11.34
CA PHE A 446 -24.32 2.89 11.40
C PHE A 446 -22.91 2.46 11.82
N ARG A 447 -21.91 3.00 11.13
CA ARG A 447 -20.48 2.83 11.43
C ARG A 447 -19.80 4.19 11.38
N LEU A 448 -18.84 4.39 12.26
CA LEU A 448 -18.08 5.62 12.35
C LEU A 448 -16.63 5.30 12.64
N THR A 449 -15.71 5.78 11.80
CA THR A 449 -14.29 5.86 12.12
C THR A 449 -13.91 7.32 12.30
N ALA A 450 -13.25 7.64 13.41
CA ALA A 450 -12.72 8.97 13.69
C ALA A 450 -11.25 8.84 14.12
N GLY A 451 -10.42 9.75 13.67
CA GLY A 451 -8.99 9.78 14.01
C GLY A 451 -8.48 11.21 14.19
N ALA A 452 -7.49 11.35 15.05
CA ALA A 452 -6.75 12.59 15.24
C ALA A 452 -5.28 12.26 15.44
N ASN A 453 -4.41 12.92 14.68
CA ASN A 453 -2.97 12.80 14.78
C ASN A 453 -2.36 14.18 14.94
N VAL A 454 -1.41 14.32 15.86
CA VAL A 454 -0.55 15.50 16.00
C VAL A 454 0.88 15.07 15.73
N HIS A 455 1.55 15.78 14.86
CA HIS A 455 2.91 15.52 14.45
C HIS A 455 3.80 16.70 14.82
N HIS A 456 4.95 16.41 15.38
CA HIS A 456 6.04 17.38 15.54
C HIS A 456 7.23 16.90 14.72
N HIS A 457 7.57 17.66 13.69
CA HIS A 457 8.62 17.33 12.73
C HIS A 457 9.80 18.28 12.95
N HIS A 458 10.99 17.70 13.09
CA HIS A 458 12.25 18.41 13.20
C HIS A 458 13.19 17.93 12.10
N ILE A 459 13.70 18.85 11.29
CA ILE A 459 14.69 18.59 10.26
C ILE A 459 15.94 19.39 10.58
N SER A 460 17.09 18.71 10.70
CA SER A 460 18.38 19.32 11.02
C SER A 460 19.09 19.76 9.74
N TYR A 461 18.74 20.91 9.19
CA TYR A 461 19.54 21.60 8.17
C TYR A 461 20.49 22.60 8.82
N ASP A 462 21.32 23.33 8.01
CA ASP A 462 22.08 24.48 8.47
C ASP A 462 21.16 25.50 9.16
N ASP A 463 19.93 25.65 8.65
CA ASP A 463 18.81 26.32 9.32
C ASP A 463 17.76 25.29 9.71
N PRO A 464 17.72 24.83 10.97
CA PRO A 464 16.82 23.76 11.40
C PRO A 464 15.34 24.20 11.30
N VAL A 465 14.54 23.34 10.71
CA VAL A 465 13.10 23.54 10.55
C VAL A 465 12.34 22.74 11.60
N ASN A 466 11.43 23.38 12.31
CA ASN A 466 10.50 22.75 13.23
C ASN A 466 9.07 23.07 12.82
N ALA A 467 8.24 22.06 12.68
CA ALA A 467 6.82 22.27 12.42
C ALA A 467 5.96 21.33 13.27
N THR A 468 4.84 21.86 13.73
CA THR A 468 3.80 21.07 14.37
C THR A 468 2.54 21.18 13.55
N PHE A 469 2.01 20.06 13.13
CA PHE A 469 0.79 19.98 12.33
C PHE A 469 -0.11 18.87 12.84
N PHE A 470 -1.39 18.92 12.50
CA PHE A 470 -2.33 17.90 12.89
C PHE A 470 -3.29 17.53 11.76
N THR A 471 -3.74 16.29 11.82
CA THR A 471 -4.74 15.72 10.91
C THR A 471 -5.94 15.25 11.72
N LEU A 472 -7.13 15.62 11.28
CA LEU A 472 -8.40 15.11 11.81
C LEU A 472 -9.12 14.34 10.70
N LYS A 473 -9.68 13.17 11.03
CA LYS A 473 -10.38 12.32 10.09
C LYS A 473 -11.71 11.86 10.66
N LEU A 474 -12.72 11.83 9.80
CA LEU A 474 -14.04 11.31 10.08
C LEU A 474 -14.57 10.54 8.87
N ALA A 475 -14.96 9.28 9.06
CA ALA A 475 -15.48 8.42 8.00
C ALA A 475 -16.75 7.67 8.46
N PRO A 476 -17.95 8.31 8.38
CA PRO A 476 -19.21 7.65 8.66
C PRO A 476 -19.70 6.82 7.49
N ILE A 477 -20.34 5.68 7.78
CA ILE A 477 -21.08 4.84 6.85
C ILE A 477 -22.46 4.57 7.43
N LEU A 478 -23.50 4.75 6.62
CA LEU A 478 -24.89 4.52 6.96
C LEU A 478 -25.55 3.58 5.94
N LEU A 479 -26.05 2.46 6.42
CA LEU A 479 -26.81 1.48 5.63
C LEU A 479 -28.30 1.78 5.80
N LEU A 480 -28.95 2.34 4.78
CA LEU A 480 -30.34 2.82 4.85
C LEU A 480 -31.34 1.76 4.33
N GLY A 481 -31.21 0.53 4.64
CA GLY A 481 -32.16 -0.52 4.21
C GLY A 481 -32.46 -0.55 2.71
N LYS A 482 -33.09 -1.61 2.20
CA LYS A 482 -33.41 -1.79 0.76
C LYS A 482 -32.21 -1.60 -0.19
N GLY A 483 -30.99 -1.89 0.27
CA GLY A 483 -29.76 -1.76 -0.53
C GLY A 483 -29.33 -0.31 -0.80
N PHE A 484 -29.75 0.67 -0.01
CA PHE A 484 -29.25 2.04 -0.08
C PHE A 484 -28.12 2.25 0.94
N ARG A 485 -27.03 2.86 0.51
CA ARG A 485 -25.86 3.17 1.33
C ARG A 485 -25.41 4.61 1.14
N LEU A 486 -24.97 5.21 2.23
CA LEU A 486 -24.35 6.51 2.25
C LEU A 486 -23.04 6.40 3.02
N SER A 487 -21.95 6.86 2.45
CA SER A 487 -20.66 6.99 3.14
C SER A 487 -20.04 8.35 2.86
N SER A 488 -19.23 8.83 3.77
CA SER A 488 -18.45 10.03 3.54
C SER A 488 -17.07 9.93 4.20
N VAL A 489 -16.13 10.72 3.70
CA VAL A 489 -14.81 10.89 4.29
C VAL A 489 -14.53 12.37 4.40
N LEU A 490 -14.13 12.80 5.60
CA LEU A 490 -13.72 14.16 5.91
C LEU A 490 -12.32 14.09 6.49
N ILE A 491 -11.36 14.79 5.90
CA ILE A 491 -9.98 14.90 6.39
C ILE A 491 -9.62 16.37 6.44
N TYR A 492 -9.27 16.85 7.63
CA TYR A 492 -8.73 18.18 7.80
C TYR A 492 -7.27 18.09 8.19
N ASN A 493 -6.42 18.80 7.47
CA ASN A 493 -5.00 18.96 7.77
C ASN A 493 -4.73 20.41 8.11
N SER A 494 -4.02 20.65 9.20
CA SER A 494 -3.50 21.97 9.51
C SER A 494 -2.34 22.32 8.58
N LYS A 495 -1.95 23.58 8.55
CA LYS A 495 -0.76 24.02 7.84
C LYS A 495 0.46 23.21 8.26
N ASN A 496 1.29 22.81 7.29
CA ASN A 496 2.57 22.14 7.49
C ASN A 496 3.69 22.92 6.79
N ASP A 497 4.50 23.63 7.56
CA ASP A 497 5.56 24.48 7.04
C ASP A 497 6.78 23.69 6.53
N VAL A 498 6.93 22.41 6.90
CA VAL A 498 8.03 21.55 6.41
C VAL A 498 7.87 21.21 4.94
N ILE A 499 6.65 20.89 4.53
CA ILE A 499 6.34 20.53 3.14
C ILE A 499 5.62 21.67 2.39
N TYR A 500 5.63 22.89 2.95
CA TYR A 500 4.96 24.07 2.39
C TYR A 500 3.49 23.87 2.03
N GLN A 501 2.79 23.09 2.85
CA GLN A 501 1.38 22.77 2.66
C GLN A 501 0.50 23.68 3.50
N ASP A 502 -0.44 24.39 2.87
CA ASP A 502 -1.46 25.15 3.56
C ASP A 502 -2.53 24.24 4.21
N ALA A 503 -3.22 24.78 5.21
CA ALA A 503 -4.34 24.05 5.82
C ALA A 503 -5.41 23.74 4.77
N HIS A 504 -5.85 22.49 4.72
CA HIS A 504 -6.87 22.07 3.75
C HIS A 504 -7.87 21.08 4.33
N LEU A 505 -9.05 21.07 3.73
CA LEU A 505 -10.14 20.15 4.04
C LEU A 505 -10.45 19.32 2.78
N TYR A 506 -10.28 18.01 2.89
CA TYR A 506 -10.80 17.07 1.92
C TYR A 506 -12.16 16.56 2.40
N ALA A 507 -13.14 16.49 1.50
CA ALA A 507 -14.46 15.96 1.79
C ALA A 507 -15.00 15.18 0.59
N SER A 508 -15.43 13.95 0.80
CA SER A 508 -16.12 13.15 -0.21
C SER A 508 -17.40 12.53 0.34
N VAL A 509 -18.38 12.33 -0.53
CA VAL A 509 -19.65 11.67 -0.21
C VAL A 509 -19.99 10.68 -1.31
N LYS A 510 -20.19 9.42 -0.94
CA LYS A 510 -20.61 8.34 -1.85
C LYS A 510 -22.01 7.88 -1.50
N MET A 511 -22.83 7.67 -2.52
CA MET A 511 -24.17 7.11 -2.41
C MET A 511 -24.27 5.91 -3.33
N GLY A 512 -24.77 4.80 -2.81
CA GLY A 512 -24.97 3.57 -3.56
C GLY A 512 -26.38 3.02 -3.43
N LYS A 513 -26.88 2.35 -4.47
CA LYS A 513 -28.21 1.75 -4.51
C LYS A 513 -28.21 0.44 -5.28
N ASP A 514 -28.59 -0.64 -4.60
CA ASP A 514 -28.84 -1.91 -5.27
C ASP A 514 -30.18 -1.88 -6.03
N LEU A 515 -30.13 -2.21 -7.31
CA LEU A 515 -31.29 -2.41 -8.19
C LEU A 515 -31.50 -3.91 -8.42
N GLY A 516 -32.07 -4.57 -7.42
CA GLY A 516 -32.20 -6.01 -7.38
C GLY A 516 -30.88 -6.71 -7.06
N LYS A 517 -30.69 -7.96 -7.53
CA LYS A 517 -29.52 -8.77 -7.20
C LYS A 517 -28.33 -8.55 -8.15
N ARG A 518 -28.54 -7.97 -9.30
CA ARG A 518 -27.55 -7.95 -10.39
C ARG A 518 -27.03 -6.57 -10.77
N CYS A 519 -27.68 -5.51 -10.32
CA CYS A 519 -27.26 -4.16 -10.68
C CYS A 519 -27.06 -3.30 -9.44
N HIS A 520 -26.04 -2.48 -9.45
CA HIS A 520 -25.77 -1.46 -8.45
C HIS A 520 -25.49 -0.12 -9.13
N LEU A 521 -26.18 0.94 -8.70
CA LEU A 521 -25.92 2.31 -9.14
C LEU A 521 -25.19 3.06 -8.03
N PHE A 522 -24.28 3.94 -8.40
CA PHE A 522 -23.59 4.79 -7.44
C PHE A 522 -23.35 6.19 -7.97
N ALA A 523 -23.18 7.10 -7.04
CA ALA A 523 -22.71 8.45 -7.26
C ALA A 523 -21.67 8.81 -6.18
N ASP A 524 -20.57 9.39 -6.60
CA ASP A 524 -19.46 9.78 -5.74
C ASP A 524 -19.10 11.24 -6.00
N PHE A 525 -19.20 12.07 -4.96
CA PHE A 525 -18.79 13.46 -4.96
C PHE A 525 -17.42 13.55 -4.31
N HIS A 526 -16.38 13.72 -5.12
CA HIS A 526 -15.02 13.90 -4.66
C HIS A 526 -14.70 15.36 -4.38
N ASP A 527 -13.89 15.58 -3.34
CA ASP A 527 -13.32 16.86 -2.98
C ASP A 527 -14.32 18.03 -2.97
N ILE A 528 -15.43 17.83 -2.26
CA ILE A 528 -16.53 18.83 -2.17
C ILE A 528 -16.01 20.18 -1.68
N ALA A 529 -15.03 20.19 -0.80
CA ALA A 529 -14.43 21.41 -0.24
C ALA A 529 -13.65 22.22 -1.29
N GLY A 530 -13.04 21.54 -2.27
CA GLY A 530 -12.33 22.15 -3.39
C GLY A 530 -11.21 23.10 -2.95
N GLN A 531 -10.57 22.83 -1.81
CA GLN A 531 -9.45 23.63 -1.33
C GLN A 531 -8.18 23.23 -2.05
N GLN A 532 -7.37 24.23 -2.37
CA GLN A 532 -6.14 24.03 -3.10
C GLN A 532 -5.07 23.39 -2.21
N ASP A 533 -4.47 22.27 -2.66
CA ASP A 533 -3.21 21.82 -2.13
C ASP A 533 -2.07 22.69 -2.63
N GLY A 534 -1.43 23.42 -1.74
CA GLY A 534 -0.24 24.24 -2.06
C GLY A 534 1.03 23.42 -2.31
N ALA A 535 0.98 22.10 -2.17
CA ALA A 535 2.12 21.23 -2.36
C ALA A 535 2.45 21.08 -3.85
N GLN A 536 3.30 21.93 -4.36
CA GLN A 536 4.03 21.73 -5.60
C GLN A 536 5.09 20.64 -5.42
N PHE A 537 4.71 19.40 -5.19
CA PHE A 537 5.66 18.32 -5.35
C PHE A 537 5.59 17.74 -6.75
N LEU A 538 6.73 17.71 -7.38
CA LEU A 538 7.12 17.66 -8.78
C LEU A 538 6.66 16.46 -9.60
N LEU A 539 5.84 15.53 -9.16
CA LEU A 539 5.41 14.36 -9.97
C LEU A 539 4.02 13.81 -9.67
N LEU A 540 3.34 14.26 -8.61
CA LEU A 540 1.98 13.83 -8.30
C LEU A 540 1.10 15.07 -8.16
N GLN A 541 0.75 15.67 -9.28
CA GLN A 541 -0.26 16.72 -9.29
C GLN A 541 -1.58 16.11 -8.84
N SER A 542 -1.96 16.39 -7.60
CA SER A 542 -3.29 16.09 -7.12
C SER A 542 -4.27 16.82 -8.03
N PHE A 543 -5.01 16.06 -8.83
CA PHE A 543 -6.04 16.62 -9.68
C PHE A 543 -7.11 17.24 -8.79
N LYS A 544 -7.10 18.55 -8.66
CA LYS A 544 -8.09 19.35 -7.93
C LYS A 544 -9.38 19.36 -8.70
N ASN A 545 -10.22 18.40 -8.42
CA ASN A 545 -11.48 18.45 -9.12
C ASN A 545 -12.60 18.03 -8.20
N ARG A 546 -13.43 19.00 -7.83
CA ARG A 546 -14.79 18.73 -7.40
C ARG A 546 -15.46 17.90 -8.47
N ALA A 547 -15.35 16.61 -8.40
CA ALA A 547 -15.88 15.72 -9.41
C ALA A 547 -17.10 15.00 -8.90
N LEU A 548 -18.13 14.96 -9.71
CA LEU A 548 -19.22 14.00 -9.57
C LEU A 548 -18.94 12.83 -10.50
N THR A 549 -18.73 11.66 -9.94
CA THR A 549 -18.63 10.41 -10.67
C THR A 549 -19.93 9.65 -10.52
N ILE A 550 -20.49 9.16 -11.62
CA ILE A 550 -21.67 8.29 -11.62
C ILE A 550 -21.30 7.00 -12.34
N GLY A 551 -21.76 5.88 -11.81
CA GLY A 551 -21.48 4.61 -12.45
C GLY A 551 -22.51 3.53 -12.13
N ILE A 552 -22.33 2.42 -12.83
CA ILE A 552 -23.15 1.22 -12.72
C ILE A 552 -22.26 -0.01 -12.69
N SER A 553 -22.59 -0.94 -11.79
CA SER A 553 -22.01 -2.28 -11.75
C SER A 553 -23.04 -3.33 -12.08
N TYR A 554 -22.62 -4.32 -12.86
CA TYR A 554 -23.45 -5.44 -13.26
C TYR A 554 -22.77 -6.77 -12.89
N TYR A 555 -23.53 -7.67 -12.29
CA TYR A 555 -23.11 -9.00 -11.86
C TYR A 555 -23.79 -10.06 -12.74
N PRO A 556 -23.13 -10.54 -13.80
CA PRO A 556 -23.73 -11.53 -14.71
C PRO A 556 -23.96 -12.89 -14.01
N TRP A 557 -23.08 -13.27 -13.07
CA TRP A 557 -23.11 -14.53 -12.34
C TRP A 557 -23.11 -14.26 -10.83
N ARG A 558 -24.29 -14.14 -10.23
CA ARG A 558 -24.47 -13.94 -8.78
C ARG A 558 -25.57 -14.87 -8.24
#